data_897b326c2025adb88ff9cc77d52f1199
#
_entry.id   897b326c2025adb88ff9cc77d52f1199
#
_cell.length_a   1.000
_cell.length_b   1.000
_cell.length_c   1.000
_cell.angle_alpha   90.00
_cell.angle_beta   90.00
_cell.angle_gamma   90.00
#
_symmetry.space_group_name_H-M   'P 1'
#
loop_
_entity.id
_entity.type
_entity.pdbx_description
1 polymer ?
#
loop_
_entity_poly.entity_id
_entity_poly.type
_entity_poly.pdbx_seq_one_letter_code
_entity_poly.pdbx_strand_id
1 'polypeptide(L)'
;WHLTDAQGWRIEIKQYPKLATIGGEGCHSDPDTPAQYYTQEQIRDIIAYAQERHIEIIPEIDMPGHATAANKAYPEYSGGGTEEHPEFTFNVGKEETYTYLTNILKEIAALFPSPYLHIGGDEVAYGIKAWETDPHVQALLKREGLQTVKEAERYFMHRMTDVVNSLGKTLVGWDELLDLNVKQDNTIIMWWRHDKPDYLRRSLTKGYSTIMCPRKPLYFDFVQYKDHKWGRIWDGFCPIEDVYAFPDKWFAEWGVSASDLSHVKGIQANTWTELMHTKDRVDFMIFPRLCALAESAWSAPTVKDYDKFLSRMEDAFTLFDKLNIYYFDYRNPQHHPEPAGPVIKKKEKIQMDFRD
;
A
#
# COMPACT_ATOMS: atom_id res chain seq x y z
N TRP A 1 3.65 2.39 -6.17
CA TRP A 1 4.68 2.94 -5.30
C TRP A 1 4.03 3.78 -4.20
N HIS A 2 4.07 3.27 -2.96
CA HIS A 2 3.50 3.92 -1.77
C HIS A 2 4.42 5.06 -1.33
N LEU A 3 3.99 6.30 -1.54
CA LEU A 3 4.84 7.49 -1.39
C LEU A 3 4.46 8.35 -0.18
N THR A 4 3.32 8.05 0.46
CA THR A 4 2.79 8.83 1.57
C THR A 4 2.13 7.94 2.60
N ASP A 5 2.46 8.15 3.87
CA ASP A 5 1.86 7.42 4.99
C ASP A 5 1.96 8.26 6.28
N ALA A 6 1.41 7.77 7.36
CA ALA A 6 1.50 8.39 8.68
C ALA A 6 2.96 8.60 9.14
N GLN A 7 3.87 7.67 8.80
CA GLN A 7 5.28 7.72 9.18
C GLN A 7 6.12 8.69 8.36
N GLY A 8 5.64 9.13 7.18
CA GLY A 8 6.39 10.08 6.40
C GLY A 8 5.82 10.33 5.00
N TRP A 9 6.04 11.53 4.52
CA TRP A 9 5.77 11.94 3.15
C TRP A 9 7.06 11.85 2.34
N ARG A 10 7.09 11.07 1.27
CA ARG A 10 8.32 10.66 0.59
C ARG A 10 8.49 11.18 -0.83
N ILE A 11 7.69 12.17 -1.26
CA ILE A 11 7.78 12.76 -2.59
C ILE A 11 7.75 14.29 -2.55
N GLU A 12 8.62 14.93 -3.35
CA GLU A 12 8.61 16.37 -3.54
C GLU A 12 7.34 16.83 -4.25
N ILE A 13 6.63 17.79 -3.62
CA ILE A 13 5.53 18.55 -4.21
C ILE A 13 5.95 20.01 -4.24
N LYS A 14 6.19 20.56 -5.41
CA LYS A 14 6.76 21.91 -5.56
C LYS A 14 5.83 23.00 -5.03
N GLN A 15 4.53 22.82 -5.23
CA GLN A 15 3.53 23.75 -4.71
C GLN A 15 3.42 23.70 -3.19
N TYR A 16 3.76 22.57 -2.56
CA TYR A 16 3.67 22.36 -1.11
C TYR A 16 4.99 21.80 -0.54
N PRO A 17 6.07 22.59 -0.53
CA PRO A 17 7.41 22.09 -0.22
C PRO A 17 7.57 21.54 1.21
N LYS A 18 6.76 22.00 2.18
CA LYS A 18 6.80 21.48 3.55
C LYS A 18 6.40 20.00 3.64
N LEU A 19 5.65 19.48 2.65
CA LEU A 19 5.35 18.06 2.62
C LEU A 19 6.62 17.21 2.63
N ALA A 20 7.60 17.58 1.80
CA ALA A 20 8.87 16.89 1.73
C ALA A 20 9.79 17.25 2.91
N THR A 21 9.89 18.55 3.26
CA THR A 21 10.90 19.03 4.24
C THR A 21 10.48 18.84 5.69
N ILE A 22 9.19 18.85 6.00
CA ILE A 22 8.64 18.64 7.35
C ILE A 22 7.94 17.28 7.43
N GLY A 23 7.08 16.96 6.45
CA GLY A 23 6.40 15.67 6.39
C GLY A 23 7.36 14.52 6.10
N GLY A 24 8.51 14.78 5.48
CA GLY A 24 9.56 13.80 5.23
C GLY A 24 10.43 13.45 6.44
N GLU A 25 10.36 14.21 7.55
CA GLU A 25 11.11 13.96 8.76
C GLU A 25 10.59 12.77 9.55
N GLY A 26 11.51 12.00 10.09
CA GLY A 26 11.22 10.82 10.89
C GLY A 26 10.94 9.58 10.04
N CYS A 27 10.92 8.45 10.71
CA CYS A 27 10.47 7.17 10.19
C CYS A 27 9.91 6.34 11.35
N HIS A 28 9.35 5.17 11.06
CA HIS A 28 8.76 4.29 12.08
C HIS A 28 9.73 3.97 13.24
N SER A 29 11.00 3.75 12.93
CA SER A 29 12.01 3.35 13.92
C SER A 29 12.73 4.51 14.58
N ASP A 30 12.77 5.69 13.96
CA ASP A 30 13.49 6.87 14.47
C ASP A 30 12.75 8.17 14.10
N PRO A 31 12.01 8.75 15.04
CA PRO A 31 11.25 9.97 14.80
C PRO A 31 12.14 11.21 14.55
N ASP A 32 13.43 11.15 14.86
CA ASP A 32 14.37 12.25 14.72
C ASP A 32 15.22 12.11 13.42
N THR A 33 14.90 11.14 12.56
CA THR A 33 15.57 11.01 11.27
C THR A 33 15.35 12.26 10.42
N PRO A 34 16.40 12.86 9.82
CA PRO A 34 16.27 13.98 8.90
C PRO A 34 15.30 13.66 7.75
N ALA A 35 14.72 14.69 7.16
CA ALA A 35 13.76 14.53 6.07
C ALA A 35 14.34 13.68 4.92
N GLN A 36 13.61 12.64 4.56
CA GLN A 36 13.94 11.71 3.47
C GLN A 36 12.79 11.66 2.48
N TYR A 37 13.06 12.02 1.25
CA TYR A 37 12.08 12.04 0.17
C TYR A 37 12.77 11.95 -1.18
N TYR A 38 12.02 11.63 -2.21
CA TYR A 38 12.47 11.65 -3.59
C TYR A 38 12.17 13.01 -4.21
N THR A 39 13.16 13.62 -4.85
CA THR A 39 12.94 14.78 -5.73
C THR A 39 12.20 14.34 -6.98
N GLN A 40 11.52 15.27 -7.65
CA GLN A 40 10.86 14.95 -8.91
C GLN A 40 11.86 14.53 -10.02
N GLU A 41 13.11 14.99 -9.96
CA GLU A 41 14.16 14.54 -10.86
C GLU A 41 14.49 13.07 -10.64
N GLN A 42 14.72 12.67 -9.40
CA GLN A 42 14.94 11.26 -9.03
C GLN A 42 13.75 10.36 -9.41
N ILE A 43 12.52 10.87 -9.25
CA ILE A 43 11.31 10.14 -9.69
C ILE A 43 11.33 9.92 -11.20
N ARG A 44 11.69 10.95 -12.01
CA ARG A 44 11.77 10.80 -13.47
C ARG A 44 12.83 9.78 -13.87
N ASP A 45 13.98 9.78 -13.21
CA ASP A 45 15.06 8.82 -13.47
C ASP A 45 14.59 7.38 -13.15
N ILE A 46 13.90 7.19 -12.04
CA ILE A 46 13.34 5.89 -11.65
C ILE A 46 12.26 5.43 -12.66
N ILE A 47 11.38 6.33 -13.08
CA ILE A 47 10.36 6.03 -14.09
C ILE A 47 11.03 5.61 -15.41
N ALA A 48 12.03 6.35 -15.88
CA ALA A 48 12.75 6.03 -17.10
C ALA A 48 13.44 4.66 -17.00
N TYR A 49 14.11 4.39 -15.89
CA TYR A 49 14.75 3.10 -15.61
C TYR A 49 13.75 1.94 -15.62
N ALA A 50 12.56 2.14 -15.05
CA ALA A 50 11.48 1.14 -15.03
C ALA A 50 10.92 0.91 -16.45
N GLN A 51 10.67 1.98 -17.22
CA GLN A 51 10.15 1.91 -18.59
C GLN A 51 11.05 1.11 -19.53
N GLU A 52 12.38 1.28 -19.42
CA GLU A 52 13.35 0.47 -20.16
C GLU A 52 13.22 -1.05 -19.89
N ARG A 53 12.59 -1.40 -18.78
CA ARG A 53 12.35 -2.79 -18.32
C ARG A 53 10.90 -3.21 -18.44
N HIS A 54 10.09 -2.42 -19.15
CA HIS A 54 8.65 -2.64 -19.32
C HIS A 54 7.89 -2.72 -17.98
N ILE A 55 8.35 -1.97 -16.97
CA ILE A 55 7.70 -1.83 -15.67
C ILE A 55 7.03 -0.47 -15.60
N GLU A 56 5.73 -0.48 -15.34
CA GLU A 56 4.96 0.72 -15.08
C GLU A 56 4.97 1.04 -13.58
N ILE A 57 5.18 2.32 -13.23
CA ILE A 57 5.13 2.78 -11.85
C ILE A 57 3.81 3.50 -11.61
N ILE A 58 2.98 2.92 -10.75
CA ILE A 58 1.72 3.50 -10.29
C ILE A 58 2.00 4.24 -8.97
N PRO A 59 1.82 5.57 -8.90
CA PRO A 59 1.99 6.30 -7.65
C PRO A 59 0.81 6.09 -6.72
N GLU A 60 1.07 6.01 -5.42
CA GLU A 60 0.05 6.01 -4.39
C GLU A 60 0.23 7.24 -3.47
N ILE A 61 -0.85 8.01 -3.35
CA ILE A 61 -0.99 9.15 -2.45
C ILE A 61 -2.23 8.89 -1.59
N ASP A 62 -2.02 8.43 -0.40
CA ASP A 62 -3.09 7.93 0.46
C ASP A 62 -3.95 9.05 1.06
N MET A 63 -5.26 8.83 1.07
CA MET A 63 -6.26 9.74 1.62
C MET A 63 -7.60 9.03 1.85
N PRO A 64 -8.45 9.47 2.78
CA PRO A 64 -8.25 10.55 3.74
C PRO A 64 -7.48 10.12 4.99
N GLY A 65 -7.22 8.82 5.17
CA GLY A 65 -6.40 8.25 6.24
C GLY A 65 -4.90 8.41 5.98
N HIS A 66 -4.08 7.87 6.88
CA HIS A 66 -2.60 7.85 6.78
C HIS A 66 -1.96 9.23 6.55
N ALA A 67 -2.65 10.32 6.96
CA ALA A 67 -2.28 11.69 6.64
C ALA A 67 -1.41 12.37 7.69
N THR A 68 -0.97 11.69 8.75
CA THR A 68 -0.24 12.29 9.89
C THR A 68 0.97 13.12 9.43
N ALA A 69 1.80 12.59 8.53
CA ALA A 69 2.97 13.31 8.02
C ALA A 69 2.60 14.55 7.20
N ALA A 70 1.55 14.47 6.37
CA ALA A 70 1.04 15.60 5.61
C ALA A 70 0.44 16.67 6.53
N ASN A 71 -0.31 16.26 7.53
CA ASN A 71 -0.93 17.15 8.51
C ASN A 71 0.09 17.78 9.47
N LYS A 72 1.21 17.11 9.76
CA LYS A 72 2.36 17.72 10.44
C LYS A 72 2.93 18.88 9.63
N ALA A 73 2.98 18.76 8.32
CA ALA A 73 3.50 19.78 7.43
C ALA A 73 2.53 20.95 7.19
N TYR A 74 1.23 20.64 7.11
CA TYR A 74 0.16 21.60 6.84
C TYR A 74 -1.05 21.31 7.75
N PRO A 75 -0.96 21.68 9.05
CA PRO A 75 -1.97 21.34 10.06
C PRO A 75 -3.35 21.95 9.80
N GLU A 76 -3.44 22.99 8.97
CA GLU A 76 -4.70 23.59 8.55
C GLU A 76 -5.64 22.64 7.79
N TYR A 77 -5.10 21.54 7.23
CA TYR A 77 -5.88 20.52 6.50
C TYR A 77 -6.18 19.28 7.34
N SER A 78 -5.72 19.25 8.59
CA SER A 78 -5.98 18.11 9.47
C SER A 78 -7.45 17.99 9.85
N GLY A 79 -7.96 16.77 9.81
CA GLY A 79 -9.24 16.34 10.37
C GLY A 79 -9.09 15.67 11.74
N GLY A 80 -7.86 15.66 12.29
CA GLY A 80 -7.56 15.03 13.56
C GLY A 80 -7.34 13.52 13.47
N GLY A 81 -7.39 12.89 14.62
CA GLY A 81 -7.14 11.46 14.78
C GLY A 81 -7.46 11.02 16.20
N THR A 82 -6.75 10.02 16.69
CA THR A 82 -6.83 9.52 18.07
C THR A 82 -5.50 9.75 18.81
N GLU A 83 -5.44 9.41 20.09
CA GLU A 83 -4.18 9.44 20.83
C GLU A 83 -3.14 8.47 20.26
N GLU A 84 -3.59 7.32 19.74
CA GLU A 84 -2.74 6.29 19.11
C GLU A 84 -2.36 6.65 17.67
N HIS A 85 -3.27 7.31 16.95
CA HIS A 85 -3.09 7.75 15.56
C HIS A 85 -3.35 9.27 15.45
N PRO A 86 -2.42 10.11 15.91
CA PRO A 86 -2.60 11.56 15.94
C PRO A 86 -2.61 12.14 14.52
N GLU A 87 -3.50 13.13 14.28
CA GLU A 87 -3.59 13.84 12.99
C GLU A 87 -3.73 12.90 11.78
N PHE A 88 -4.38 11.75 11.98
CA PHE A 88 -4.39 10.63 11.04
C PHE A 88 -5.20 10.90 9.76
N THR A 89 -6.20 11.78 9.84
CA THR A 89 -7.09 12.04 8.70
C THR A 89 -7.02 13.47 8.20
N PHE A 90 -7.26 13.66 6.90
CA PHE A 90 -7.56 14.98 6.36
C PHE A 90 -8.94 15.48 6.79
N ASN A 91 -9.13 16.79 6.85
CA ASN A 91 -10.43 17.41 7.15
C ASN A 91 -11.32 17.41 5.90
N VAL A 92 -12.26 16.49 5.85
CA VAL A 92 -13.19 16.33 4.72
C VAL A 92 -14.30 17.37 4.67
N GLY A 93 -14.42 18.20 5.72
CA GLY A 93 -15.42 19.27 5.80
C GLY A 93 -14.98 20.59 5.17
N LYS A 94 -13.68 20.77 4.91
CA LYS A 94 -13.09 22.01 4.36
C LYS A 94 -12.89 21.95 2.86
N GLU A 95 -13.40 22.92 2.12
CA GLU A 95 -13.20 23.00 0.67
C GLU A 95 -11.72 23.21 0.30
N GLU A 96 -10.96 23.89 1.16
CA GLU A 96 -9.54 24.11 1.00
C GLU A 96 -8.75 22.80 1.00
N THR A 97 -9.20 21.79 1.74
CA THR A 97 -8.60 20.45 1.71
C THR A 97 -8.73 19.80 0.33
N TYR A 98 -9.88 19.91 -0.31
CA TYR A 98 -10.08 19.38 -1.67
C TYR A 98 -9.21 20.14 -2.69
N THR A 99 -9.08 21.45 -2.55
CA THR A 99 -8.19 22.24 -3.41
C THR A 99 -6.73 21.83 -3.23
N TYR A 100 -6.28 21.67 -1.98
CA TYR A 100 -4.96 21.22 -1.62
C TYR A 100 -4.64 19.85 -2.24
N LEU A 101 -5.49 18.84 -1.99
CA LEU A 101 -5.30 17.50 -2.51
C LEU A 101 -5.39 17.45 -4.04
N THR A 102 -6.30 18.21 -4.64
CA THR A 102 -6.40 18.33 -6.10
C THR A 102 -5.12 18.87 -6.71
N ASN A 103 -4.50 19.87 -6.11
CA ASN A 103 -3.24 20.43 -6.59
C ASN A 103 -2.09 19.41 -6.49
N ILE A 104 -2.03 18.65 -5.39
CA ILE A 104 -1.08 17.55 -5.23
C ILE A 104 -1.29 16.50 -6.35
N LEU A 105 -2.52 16.02 -6.53
CA LEU A 105 -2.81 14.99 -7.53
C LEU A 105 -2.56 15.47 -8.95
N LYS A 106 -2.76 16.75 -9.27
CA LYS A 106 -2.38 17.34 -10.57
C LYS A 106 -0.86 17.25 -10.80
N GLU A 107 -0.07 17.58 -9.79
CA GLU A 107 1.38 17.54 -9.89
C GLU A 107 1.89 16.10 -10.05
N ILE A 108 1.32 15.15 -9.29
CA ILE A 108 1.59 13.72 -9.40
C ILE A 108 1.19 13.17 -10.78
N ALA A 109 -0.01 13.49 -11.26
CA ALA A 109 -0.50 13.03 -12.57
C ALA A 109 0.36 13.54 -13.74
N ALA A 110 0.94 14.73 -13.62
CA ALA A 110 1.86 15.27 -14.60
C ALA A 110 3.26 14.62 -14.52
N LEU A 111 3.68 14.16 -13.35
CA LEU A 111 4.98 13.53 -13.12
C LEU A 111 5.01 12.05 -13.55
N PHE A 112 3.93 11.31 -13.29
CA PHE A 112 3.83 9.88 -13.58
C PHE A 112 3.03 9.63 -14.87
N PRO A 113 3.65 9.00 -15.89
CA PRO A 113 2.96 8.69 -17.15
C PRO A 113 1.92 7.59 -17.04
N SER A 114 1.93 6.81 -15.95
CA SER A 114 0.95 5.75 -15.69
C SER A 114 -0.49 6.25 -15.88
N PRO A 115 -1.37 5.48 -16.54
CA PRO A 115 -2.79 5.80 -16.61
C PRO A 115 -3.51 5.58 -15.28
N TYR A 116 -2.83 5.05 -14.27
CA TYR A 116 -3.37 4.71 -12.96
C TYR A 116 -2.90 5.68 -11.90
N LEU A 117 -3.77 5.97 -10.93
CA LEU A 117 -3.45 6.76 -9.75
C LEU A 117 -4.13 6.14 -8.53
N HIS A 118 -3.32 5.68 -7.59
CA HIS A 118 -3.79 5.07 -6.35
C HIS A 118 -3.95 6.15 -5.28
N ILE A 119 -5.12 6.20 -4.65
CA ILE A 119 -5.42 7.21 -3.61
C ILE A 119 -5.74 6.58 -2.24
N GLY A 120 -5.36 5.34 -2.01
CA GLY A 120 -5.53 4.65 -0.73
C GLY A 120 -6.99 4.33 -0.42
N GLY A 121 -7.50 4.93 0.63
CA GLY A 121 -8.87 4.80 1.12
C GLY A 121 -9.05 3.77 2.23
N ASP A 122 -7.94 3.22 2.74
CA ASP A 122 -7.89 2.22 3.78
C ASP A 122 -7.85 2.85 5.19
N GLU A 123 -8.23 2.04 6.16
CA GLU A 123 -8.04 2.23 7.60
C GLU A 123 -8.50 3.59 8.17
N VAL A 124 -9.38 4.32 7.48
CA VAL A 124 -9.89 5.62 7.92
C VAL A 124 -10.53 5.56 9.32
N ALA A 125 -10.99 4.37 9.71
CA ALA A 125 -11.57 4.08 11.02
C ALA A 125 -10.65 4.47 12.18
N TYR A 126 -9.34 4.44 12.02
CA TYR A 126 -8.38 4.83 13.07
C TYR A 126 -8.41 6.32 13.43
N GLY A 127 -8.89 7.18 12.54
CA GLY A 127 -8.95 8.62 12.78
C GLY A 127 -10.35 9.23 12.68
N ILE A 128 -11.30 8.55 12.05
CA ILE A 128 -12.62 9.09 11.68
C ILE A 128 -13.43 9.60 12.87
N LYS A 129 -13.21 9.08 14.07
CA LYS A 129 -13.93 9.49 15.28
C LYS A 129 -13.74 10.98 15.60
N ALA A 130 -12.59 11.56 15.25
CA ALA A 130 -12.34 12.98 15.44
C ALA A 130 -13.34 13.87 14.66
N TRP A 131 -13.87 13.37 13.53
CA TRP A 131 -14.83 14.09 12.71
C TRP A 131 -16.21 14.27 13.38
N GLU A 132 -16.54 13.44 14.39
CA GLU A 132 -17.81 13.55 15.11
C GLU A 132 -17.97 14.89 15.85
N THR A 133 -16.86 15.54 16.18
CA THR A 133 -16.84 16.81 16.90
C THR A 133 -16.21 17.95 16.08
N ASP A 134 -15.66 17.66 14.89
CA ASP A 134 -15.07 18.70 14.04
C ASP A 134 -16.16 19.61 13.44
N PRO A 135 -16.11 20.94 13.65
CA PRO A 135 -17.15 21.85 13.23
C PRO A 135 -17.31 21.92 11.70
N HIS A 136 -16.25 21.75 10.93
CA HIS A 136 -16.32 21.76 9.46
C HIS A 136 -16.98 20.49 8.92
N VAL A 137 -16.64 19.32 9.51
CA VAL A 137 -17.29 18.06 9.15
C VAL A 137 -18.75 18.08 9.55
N GLN A 138 -19.11 18.60 10.73
CA GLN A 138 -20.50 18.75 11.15
C GLN A 138 -21.28 19.70 10.24
N ALA A 139 -20.66 20.78 9.77
CA ALA A 139 -21.25 21.66 8.78
C ALA A 139 -21.45 20.97 7.42
N LEU A 140 -20.50 20.13 6.99
CA LEU A 140 -20.63 19.30 5.79
C LEU A 140 -21.81 18.35 5.92
N LEU A 141 -21.91 17.59 7.03
CA LEU A 141 -23.03 16.67 7.26
C LEU A 141 -24.37 17.38 7.10
N LYS A 142 -24.51 18.53 7.74
CA LYS A 142 -25.74 19.33 7.67
C LYS A 142 -26.02 19.84 6.25
N ARG A 143 -25.00 20.35 5.56
CA ARG A 143 -25.15 20.96 4.22
C ARG A 143 -25.56 19.93 3.18
N GLU A 144 -24.96 18.74 3.23
CA GLU A 144 -25.19 17.65 2.26
C GLU A 144 -26.29 16.67 2.71
N GLY A 145 -26.91 16.87 3.87
CA GLY A 145 -27.92 15.97 4.42
C GLY A 145 -27.41 14.60 4.83
N LEU A 146 -26.10 14.49 5.15
CA LEU A 146 -25.46 13.26 5.58
C LEU A 146 -25.74 13.02 7.07
N GLN A 147 -25.80 11.75 7.48
CA GLN A 147 -26.17 11.38 8.84
C GLN A 147 -24.98 10.94 9.70
N THR A 148 -23.90 10.48 9.06
CA THR A 148 -22.76 9.85 9.74
C THR A 148 -21.43 10.33 9.16
N VAL A 149 -20.38 10.25 9.97
CA VAL A 149 -19.01 10.52 9.49
C VAL A 149 -18.56 9.52 8.40
N LYS A 150 -19.10 8.30 8.38
CA LYS A 150 -18.85 7.34 7.29
C LYS A 150 -19.48 7.81 5.96
N GLU A 151 -20.58 8.53 6.02
CA GLU A 151 -21.14 9.17 4.81
C GLU A 151 -20.32 10.39 4.37
N ALA A 152 -19.66 11.10 5.30
CA ALA A 152 -18.72 12.15 4.95
C ALA A 152 -17.47 11.58 4.28
N GLU A 153 -16.95 10.43 4.74
CA GLU A 153 -15.88 9.70 4.07
C GLU A 153 -16.27 9.30 2.64
N ARG A 154 -17.48 8.73 2.47
CA ARG A 154 -18.01 8.39 1.14
C ARG A 154 -18.08 9.62 0.24
N TYR A 155 -18.61 10.74 0.75
CA TYR A 155 -18.68 12.00 0.03
C TYR A 155 -17.29 12.46 -0.43
N PHE A 156 -16.29 12.40 0.48
CA PHE A 156 -14.92 12.75 0.17
C PHE A 156 -14.33 11.85 -0.94
N MET A 157 -14.46 10.53 -0.80
CA MET A 157 -13.88 9.59 -1.77
C MET A 157 -14.55 9.72 -3.15
N HIS A 158 -15.85 10.01 -3.22
CA HIS A 158 -16.52 10.28 -4.50
C HIS A 158 -15.95 11.55 -5.16
N ARG A 159 -15.77 12.64 -4.41
CA ARG A 159 -15.16 13.86 -4.94
C ARG A 159 -13.73 13.64 -5.42
N MET A 160 -12.92 12.92 -4.65
CA MET A 160 -11.53 12.62 -5.06
C MET A 160 -11.47 11.66 -6.24
N THR A 161 -12.43 10.74 -6.36
CA THR A 161 -12.61 9.91 -7.57
C THR A 161 -12.88 10.78 -8.80
N ASP A 162 -13.77 11.77 -8.69
CA ASP A 162 -14.05 12.70 -9.78
C ASP A 162 -12.80 13.53 -10.16
N VAL A 163 -11.99 13.92 -9.17
CA VAL A 163 -10.69 14.57 -9.42
C VAL A 163 -9.75 13.66 -10.22
N VAL A 164 -9.55 12.40 -9.78
CA VAL A 164 -8.70 11.42 -10.48
C VAL A 164 -9.16 11.24 -11.94
N ASN A 165 -10.47 11.05 -12.14
CA ASN A 165 -11.06 10.90 -13.47
C ASN A 165 -10.89 12.16 -14.33
N SER A 166 -11.00 13.35 -13.74
CA SER A 166 -10.80 14.62 -14.45
C SER A 166 -9.36 14.82 -14.93
N LEU A 167 -8.39 14.14 -14.27
CA LEU A 167 -6.98 14.10 -14.66
C LEU A 167 -6.70 13.06 -15.76
N GLY A 168 -7.72 12.37 -16.27
CA GLY A 168 -7.58 11.31 -17.27
C GLY A 168 -6.96 10.03 -16.72
N LYS A 169 -7.01 9.82 -15.41
CA LYS A 169 -6.46 8.64 -14.75
C LYS A 169 -7.55 7.65 -14.32
N THR A 170 -7.21 6.39 -14.25
CA THR A 170 -8.03 5.34 -13.65
C THR A 170 -7.76 5.31 -12.15
N LEU A 171 -8.81 5.32 -11.36
CA LEU A 171 -8.72 5.22 -9.91
C LEU A 171 -8.22 3.82 -9.50
N VAL A 172 -7.25 3.78 -8.62
CA VAL A 172 -6.89 2.57 -7.87
C VAL A 172 -7.05 2.86 -6.38
N GLY A 173 -7.55 1.90 -5.62
CA GLY A 173 -7.64 2.04 -4.16
C GLY A 173 -7.93 0.72 -3.47
N TRP A 174 -7.80 0.73 -2.15
CA TRP A 174 -7.96 -0.45 -1.31
C TRP A 174 -9.43 -0.92 -1.26
N ASP A 175 -9.66 -2.12 -0.81
CA ASP A 175 -10.99 -2.77 -0.88
C ASP A 175 -12.06 -2.12 0.01
N GLU A 176 -11.69 -1.19 0.90
CA GLU A 176 -12.63 -0.34 1.64
C GLU A 176 -13.50 0.54 0.73
N LEU A 177 -13.03 0.86 -0.47
CA LEU A 177 -13.82 1.60 -1.48
C LEU A 177 -15.14 0.91 -1.83
N LEU A 178 -15.23 -0.41 -1.64
CA LEU A 178 -16.47 -1.17 -1.84
C LEU A 178 -17.57 -0.78 -0.86
N ASP A 179 -17.23 -0.36 0.36
CA ASP A 179 -18.19 0.12 1.36
C ASP A 179 -18.66 1.54 1.07
N LEU A 180 -17.87 2.28 0.32
CA LEU A 180 -18.15 3.66 -0.07
C LEU A 180 -18.94 3.76 -1.39
N ASN A 181 -19.20 2.62 -2.05
CA ASN A 181 -19.93 2.55 -3.33
C ASN A 181 -19.34 3.49 -4.41
N VAL A 182 -18.03 3.54 -4.53
CA VAL A 182 -17.34 4.23 -5.62
C VAL A 182 -17.79 3.61 -6.96
N LYS A 183 -17.87 4.40 -8.01
CA LYS A 183 -18.31 3.91 -9.33
C LYS A 183 -17.34 2.81 -9.83
N GLN A 184 -17.89 1.72 -10.35
CA GLN A 184 -17.13 0.60 -10.92
C GLN A 184 -16.32 1.03 -12.14
N ASP A 185 -16.93 1.81 -13.03
CA ASP A 185 -16.29 2.27 -14.25
C ASP A 185 -15.03 3.08 -13.91
N ASN A 186 -13.93 2.73 -14.53
CA ASN A 186 -12.64 3.38 -14.35
C ASN A 186 -12.09 3.27 -12.92
N THR A 187 -12.37 2.14 -12.22
CA THR A 187 -11.87 1.87 -10.86
C THR A 187 -11.28 0.47 -10.77
N ILE A 188 -10.12 0.35 -10.14
CA ILE A 188 -9.46 -0.90 -9.79
C ILE A 188 -9.44 -1.02 -8.27
N ILE A 189 -9.93 -2.14 -7.75
CA ILE A 189 -9.89 -2.48 -6.33
C ILE A 189 -8.65 -3.32 -6.03
N MET A 190 -7.91 -2.93 -5.01
CA MET A 190 -6.80 -3.70 -4.44
C MET A 190 -7.32 -4.46 -3.22
N TRP A 191 -7.57 -5.77 -3.37
CA TRP A 191 -8.05 -6.58 -2.25
C TRP A 191 -6.90 -7.09 -1.40
N TRP A 192 -6.83 -6.64 -0.13
CA TRP A 192 -5.72 -6.94 0.77
C TRP A 192 -6.12 -7.74 2.02
N ARG A 193 -7.38 -7.70 2.42
CA ARG A 193 -7.89 -8.32 3.66
C ARG A 193 -8.22 -9.79 3.46
N HIS A 194 -7.20 -10.67 3.59
CA HIS A 194 -7.36 -12.12 3.40
C HIS A 194 -8.39 -12.75 4.35
N ASP A 195 -8.57 -12.16 5.54
CA ASP A 195 -9.56 -12.54 6.56
C ASP A 195 -10.99 -12.08 6.22
N LYS A 196 -11.16 -11.30 5.14
CA LYS A 196 -12.45 -10.82 4.64
C LYS A 196 -12.65 -11.19 3.17
N PRO A 197 -12.75 -12.49 2.83
CA PRO A 197 -12.88 -12.92 1.43
C PRO A 197 -14.21 -12.50 0.79
N ASP A 198 -15.19 -12.09 1.56
CA ASP A 198 -16.44 -11.51 1.05
C ASP A 198 -16.20 -10.17 0.32
N TYR A 199 -15.17 -9.40 0.67
CA TYR A 199 -14.80 -8.20 -0.08
C TYR A 199 -14.30 -8.56 -1.48
N LEU A 200 -13.47 -9.62 -1.61
CA LEU A 200 -13.07 -10.13 -2.90
C LEU A 200 -14.30 -10.54 -3.74
N ARG A 201 -15.18 -11.37 -3.17
CA ARG A 201 -16.42 -11.79 -3.85
C ARG A 201 -17.28 -10.61 -4.28
N ARG A 202 -17.48 -9.62 -3.39
CA ARG A 202 -18.23 -8.40 -3.69
C ARG A 202 -17.61 -7.61 -4.82
N SER A 203 -16.28 -7.46 -4.84
CA SER A 203 -15.57 -6.76 -5.91
C SER A 203 -15.82 -7.45 -7.25
N LEU A 204 -15.58 -8.75 -7.32
CA LEU A 204 -15.73 -9.53 -8.54
C LEU A 204 -17.20 -9.61 -9.01
N THR A 205 -18.14 -9.91 -8.11
CA THR A 205 -19.59 -10.01 -8.44
C THR A 205 -20.16 -8.68 -8.90
N LYS A 206 -19.69 -7.56 -8.36
CA LYS A 206 -20.07 -6.22 -8.84
C LYS A 206 -19.35 -5.81 -10.12
N GLY A 207 -18.41 -6.64 -10.63
CA GLY A 207 -17.71 -6.43 -11.88
C GLY A 207 -16.55 -5.43 -11.80
N TYR A 208 -16.04 -5.12 -10.61
CA TYR A 208 -14.84 -4.29 -10.50
C TYR A 208 -13.61 -5.00 -11.04
N SER A 209 -12.76 -4.29 -11.76
CA SER A 209 -11.39 -4.73 -12.00
C SER A 209 -10.68 -4.87 -10.65
N THR A 210 -10.10 -6.04 -10.37
CA THR A 210 -9.54 -6.37 -9.05
C THR A 210 -8.12 -6.88 -9.17
N ILE A 211 -7.22 -6.33 -8.35
CA ILE A 211 -5.87 -6.88 -8.11
C ILE A 211 -5.90 -7.56 -6.74
N MET A 212 -5.42 -8.79 -6.66
CA MET A 212 -5.38 -9.53 -5.41
C MET A 212 -4.00 -9.36 -4.77
N CYS A 213 -3.98 -8.77 -3.58
CA CYS A 213 -2.78 -8.55 -2.79
C CYS A 213 -3.00 -8.85 -1.30
N PRO A 214 -3.59 -10.03 -0.97
CA PRO A 214 -3.96 -10.34 0.41
C PRO A 214 -2.72 -10.38 1.31
N ARG A 215 -2.87 -9.91 2.56
CA ARG A 215 -1.79 -9.93 3.57
C ARG A 215 -1.09 -11.28 3.63
N LYS A 216 -1.85 -12.36 3.59
CA LYS A 216 -1.29 -13.71 3.45
C LYS A 216 -1.76 -14.31 2.13
N PRO A 217 -0.83 -14.78 1.30
CA PRO A 217 0.62 -14.87 1.54
C PRO A 217 1.46 -13.75 0.90
N LEU A 218 0.87 -12.58 0.52
CA LEU A 218 1.51 -11.62 -0.37
C LEU A 218 2.05 -10.34 0.30
N TYR A 219 1.95 -10.19 1.63
CA TYR A 219 2.69 -9.14 2.33
C TYR A 219 4.09 -9.66 2.68
N PHE A 220 5.11 -9.11 2.03
CA PHE A 220 6.48 -9.54 2.20
C PHE A 220 7.20 -8.92 3.40
N ASP A 221 6.53 -8.10 4.16
CA ASP A 221 6.92 -7.70 5.51
C ASP A 221 6.59 -8.76 6.57
N PHE A 222 5.75 -9.78 6.26
CA PHE A 222 5.70 -11.01 7.04
C PHE A 222 6.98 -11.81 6.84
N VAL A 223 7.51 -12.35 7.94
CA VAL A 223 8.68 -13.23 7.88
C VAL A 223 8.39 -14.45 7.02
N GLN A 224 9.40 -14.96 6.34
CA GLN A 224 9.24 -16.08 5.41
C GLN A 224 9.64 -17.45 5.98
N TYR A 225 10.11 -17.46 7.24
CA TYR A 225 10.51 -18.69 7.92
C TYR A 225 10.17 -18.59 9.42
N LYS A 226 9.82 -19.73 10.04
CA LYS A 226 9.36 -19.81 11.44
C LYS A 226 10.31 -19.26 12.48
N ASP A 227 11.64 -19.33 12.19
CA ASP A 227 12.67 -18.91 13.13
C ASP A 227 13.13 -17.46 12.93
N HIS A 228 12.61 -16.77 11.92
CA HIS A 228 12.86 -15.34 11.72
C HIS A 228 12.14 -14.50 12.77
N LYS A 229 12.76 -13.37 13.14
CA LYS A 229 12.33 -12.53 14.27
C LYS A 229 11.98 -11.09 13.89
N TRP A 230 12.50 -10.64 12.75
CA TRP A 230 12.38 -9.25 12.33
C TRP A 230 11.41 -9.13 11.16
N GLY A 231 10.17 -8.76 11.44
CA GLY A 231 9.07 -8.62 10.50
C GLY A 231 7.75 -8.90 11.18
N ARG A 232 6.66 -8.92 10.44
CA ARG A 232 5.36 -9.31 10.99
C ARG A 232 5.34 -10.82 11.26
N ILE A 233 4.89 -11.19 12.46
CA ILE A 233 4.83 -12.58 12.94
C ILE A 233 3.50 -12.91 13.63
N TRP A 234 2.64 -11.92 13.88
CA TRP A 234 1.42 -12.05 14.69
C TRP A 234 0.37 -13.01 14.09
N ASP A 235 0.45 -13.29 12.79
CA ASP A 235 -0.40 -14.26 12.07
C ASP A 235 0.46 -15.35 11.40
N GLY A 236 1.59 -15.70 12.00
CA GLY A 236 2.52 -16.69 11.50
C GLY A 236 3.51 -16.13 10.48
N PHE A 237 3.86 -16.92 9.48
CA PHE A 237 4.84 -16.55 8.45
C PHE A 237 4.29 -16.83 7.04
N CYS A 238 4.94 -16.26 6.03
CA CYS A 238 4.55 -16.40 4.62
C CYS A 238 5.67 -17.12 3.85
N PRO A 239 5.68 -18.46 3.81
CA PRO A 239 6.70 -19.22 3.14
C PRO A 239 6.55 -19.17 1.61
N ILE A 240 7.64 -19.49 0.90
CA ILE A 240 7.69 -19.42 -0.56
C ILE A 240 6.66 -20.36 -1.23
N GLU A 241 6.36 -21.51 -0.64
CA GLU A 241 5.37 -22.47 -1.14
C GLU A 241 3.95 -21.90 -1.16
N ASP A 242 3.57 -21.10 -0.14
CA ASP A 242 2.27 -20.45 -0.13
C ASP A 242 2.18 -19.34 -1.19
N VAL A 243 3.26 -18.58 -1.38
CA VAL A 243 3.32 -17.58 -2.46
C VAL A 243 3.20 -18.25 -3.83
N TYR A 244 3.89 -19.39 -4.04
CA TYR A 244 3.81 -20.14 -5.29
C TYR A 244 2.41 -20.73 -5.52
N ALA A 245 1.76 -21.24 -4.48
CA ALA A 245 0.43 -21.84 -4.59
C ALA A 245 -0.69 -20.80 -4.78
N PHE A 246 -0.40 -19.52 -4.51
CA PHE A 246 -1.36 -18.43 -4.69
C PHE A 246 -1.58 -18.12 -6.19
N PRO A 247 -2.80 -17.79 -6.66
CA PRO A 247 -4.05 -17.77 -5.89
C PRO A 247 -4.84 -19.10 -5.95
N ASP A 248 -4.39 -20.06 -6.73
CA ASP A 248 -5.17 -21.24 -7.17
C ASP A 248 -5.68 -22.07 -5.99
N LYS A 249 -4.84 -22.24 -4.96
CA LYS A 249 -5.17 -22.99 -3.75
C LYS A 249 -6.39 -22.42 -3.00
N TRP A 250 -6.61 -21.11 -3.06
CA TRP A 250 -7.60 -20.42 -2.25
C TRP A 250 -8.89 -20.06 -3.00
N PHE A 251 -8.94 -20.14 -4.32
CA PHE A 251 -10.15 -19.77 -5.06
C PHE A 251 -11.40 -20.51 -4.59
N ALA A 252 -11.31 -21.82 -4.38
CA ALA A 252 -12.44 -22.59 -3.88
C ALA A 252 -12.84 -22.20 -2.45
N GLU A 253 -11.87 -21.95 -1.58
CA GLU A 253 -12.08 -21.53 -0.20
C GLU A 253 -12.76 -20.16 -0.13
N TRP A 254 -12.34 -19.23 -0.99
CA TRP A 254 -12.91 -17.89 -1.05
C TRP A 254 -14.21 -17.79 -1.86
N GLY A 255 -14.65 -18.89 -2.46
CA GLY A 255 -15.87 -18.94 -3.26
C GLY A 255 -15.78 -18.14 -4.56
N VAL A 256 -14.59 -18.04 -5.15
CA VAL A 256 -14.34 -17.39 -6.45
C VAL A 256 -14.64 -18.40 -7.55
N SER A 257 -15.52 -18.04 -8.46
CA SER A 257 -15.89 -18.89 -9.61
C SER A 257 -15.04 -18.59 -10.85
N ALA A 258 -15.03 -19.52 -11.80
CA ALA A 258 -14.32 -19.31 -13.07
C ALA A 258 -14.83 -18.08 -13.85
N SER A 259 -16.12 -17.74 -13.73
CA SER A 259 -16.69 -16.55 -14.37
C SER A 259 -16.16 -15.25 -13.76
N ASP A 260 -15.82 -15.27 -12.47
CA ASP A 260 -15.34 -14.08 -11.75
C ASP A 260 -13.90 -13.74 -12.15
N LEU A 261 -13.11 -14.73 -12.61
CA LEU A 261 -11.69 -14.55 -12.95
C LEU A 261 -11.45 -13.54 -14.07
N SER A 262 -12.44 -13.26 -14.91
CA SER A 262 -12.35 -12.21 -15.94
C SER A 262 -12.13 -10.81 -15.36
N HIS A 263 -12.55 -10.58 -14.12
CA HIS A 263 -12.39 -9.32 -13.40
C HIS A 263 -11.07 -9.23 -12.61
N VAL A 264 -10.38 -10.35 -12.41
CA VAL A 264 -9.05 -10.37 -11.78
C VAL A 264 -8.02 -9.89 -12.81
N LYS A 265 -7.33 -8.78 -12.50
CA LYS A 265 -6.34 -8.17 -13.39
C LYS A 265 -4.91 -8.61 -13.08
N GLY A 266 -4.68 -9.14 -11.89
CA GLY A 266 -3.37 -9.63 -11.48
C GLY A 266 -3.28 -9.89 -9.99
N ILE A 267 -2.06 -10.25 -9.59
CA ILE A 267 -1.66 -10.44 -8.20
C ILE A 267 -0.50 -9.50 -7.88
N GLN A 268 -0.42 -9.04 -6.64
CA GLN A 268 0.65 -8.13 -6.19
C GLN A 268 1.14 -8.55 -4.80
N ALA A 269 2.47 -8.50 -4.59
CA ALA A 269 3.03 -8.52 -3.26
C ALA A 269 3.23 -7.09 -2.74
N ASN A 270 2.97 -6.89 -1.46
CA ASN A 270 3.19 -5.62 -0.79
C ASN A 270 4.40 -5.73 0.14
N THR A 271 5.23 -4.71 0.15
CA THR A 271 6.45 -4.66 0.96
C THR A 271 6.42 -3.39 1.80
N TRP A 272 5.91 -3.50 3.02
CA TRP A 272 5.88 -2.42 4.01
C TRP A 272 7.22 -2.34 4.72
N THR A 273 7.84 -1.16 4.72
CA THR A 273 9.28 -1.04 5.05
C THR A 273 9.57 -0.49 6.44
N GLU A 274 8.59 -0.45 7.33
CA GLU A 274 8.75 0.07 8.69
C GLU A 274 9.89 -0.61 9.47
N LEU A 275 10.09 -1.91 9.21
CA LEU A 275 11.16 -2.70 9.83
C LEU A 275 12.29 -3.05 8.86
N MET A 276 12.37 -2.38 7.70
CA MET A 276 13.35 -2.65 6.65
C MET A 276 14.20 -1.40 6.38
N HIS A 277 15.21 -1.17 7.18
CA HIS A 277 16.05 0.03 7.14
C HIS A 277 17.37 -0.14 6.35
N THR A 278 17.63 -1.32 5.80
CA THR A 278 18.81 -1.60 4.96
C THR A 278 18.41 -2.33 3.70
N LYS A 279 19.24 -2.18 2.64
CA LYS A 279 19.07 -2.93 1.38
C LYS A 279 19.05 -4.44 1.64
N ASP A 280 19.99 -4.94 2.42
CA ASP A 280 20.08 -6.38 2.72
C ASP A 280 18.82 -6.90 3.40
N ARG A 281 18.21 -6.08 4.27
CA ARG A 281 16.95 -6.44 4.90
C ARG A 281 15.80 -6.48 3.88
N VAL A 282 15.72 -5.51 2.98
CA VAL A 282 14.72 -5.49 1.90
C VAL A 282 14.89 -6.70 0.99
N ASP A 283 16.12 -6.95 0.53
CA ASP A 283 16.43 -8.10 -0.33
C ASP A 283 16.03 -9.42 0.36
N PHE A 284 16.43 -9.59 1.62
CA PHE A 284 16.13 -10.79 2.41
C PHE A 284 14.63 -11.03 2.58
N MET A 285 13.82 -9.98 2.71
CA MET A 285 12.38 -10.12 2.86
C MET A 285 11.66 -10.37 1.53
N ILE A 286 12.20 -9.88 0.42
CA ILE A 286 11.60 -10.03 -0.91
C ILE A 286 12.00 -11.35 -1.56
N PHE A 287 13.29 -11.70 -1.54
CA PHE A 287 13.83 -12.87 -2.24
C PHE A 287 13.97 -14.09 -1.33
N PRO A 288 13.61 -15.29 -1.79
CA PRO A 288 13.24 -15.65 -3.18
C PRO A 288 11.72 -15.58 -3.47
N ARG A 289 10.87 -15.12 -2.54
CA ARG A 289 9.40 -15.13 -2.70
C ARG A 289 8.94 -14.38 -3.95
N LEU A 290 9.65 -13.34 -4.38
CA LEU A 290 9.31 -12.61 -5.60
C LEU A 290 9.37 -13.50 -6.85
N CYS A 291 10.28 -14.49 -6.90
CA CYS A 291 10.33 -15.45 -7.99
C CYS A 291 9.08 -16.36 -8.02
N ALA A 292 8.62 -16.78 -6.84
CA ALA A 292 7.39 -17.56 -6.71
C ALA A 292 6.16 -16.76 -7.15
N LEU A 293 6.08 -15.50 -6.74
CA LEU A 293 5.02 -14.58 -7.19
C LEU A 293 5.05 -14.39 -8.70
N ALA A 294 6.22 -14.17 -9.28
CA ALA A 294 6.38 -13.97 -10.72
C ALA A 294 5.88 -15.20 -11.50
N GLU A 295 6.28 -16.40 -11.10
CA GLU A 295 5.79 -17.63 -11.76
C GLU A 295 4.28 -17.80 -11.58
N SER A 296 3.75 -17.53 -10.40
CA SER A 296 2.31 -17.59 -10.16
C SER A 296 1.51 -16.60 -10.98
N ALA A 297 2.06 -15.41 -11.24
CA ALA A 297 1.40 -14.39 -12.06
C ALA A 297 1.43 -14.72 -13.55
N TRP A 298 2.49 -15.39 -14.04
CA TRP A 298 2.71 -15.63 -15.46
C TRP A 298 2.30 -17.02 -15.94
N SER A 299 2.16 -17.99 -15.04
CA SER A 299 1.92 -19.40 -15.40
C SER A 299 0.45 -19.78 -15.20
N ALA A 300 -0.11 -20.45 -16.19
CA ALA A 300 -1.43 -21.06 -16.03
C ALA A 300 -1.39 -22.14 -14.93
N PRO A 301 -2.45 -22.31 -14.12
CA PRO A 301 -2.49 -23.29 -13.03
C PRO A 301 -2.12 -24.72 -13.46
N THR A 302 -2.50 -25.09 -14.70
CA THR A 302 -2.29 -26.43 -15.25
C THR A 302 -0.84 -26.77 -15.58
N VAL A 303 0.04 -25.77 -15.64
CA VAL A 303 1.49 -25.94 -15.94
C VAL A 303 2.37 -25.66 -14.74
N LYS A 304 1.80 -25.21 -13.62
CA LYS A 304 2.56 -24.98 -12.38
C LYS A 304 3.01 -26.31 -11.78
N ASP A 305 4.29 -26.37 -11.41
CA ASP A 305 4.94 -27.54 -10.81
C ASP A 305 5.98 -27.04 -9.82
N TYR A 306 5.67 -27.18 -8.53
CA TYR A 306 6.50 -26.62 -7.47
C TYR A 306 7.89 -27.23 -7.40
N ASP A 307 8.03 -28.54 -7.63
CA ASP A 307 9.34 -29.22 -7.61
C ASP A 307 10.22 -28.74 -8.77
N LYS A 308 9.64 -28.55 -9.94
CA LYS A 308 10.36 -27.96 -11.09
C LYS A 308 10.69 -26.49 -10.84
N PHE A 309 9.83 -25.75 -10.18
CA PHE A 309 10.14 -24.37 -9.76
C PHE A 309 11.34 -24.38 -8.83
N LEU A 310 11.35 -25.21 -7.78
CA LEU A 310 12.47 -25.30 -6.84
C LEU A 310 13.79 -25.69 -7.53
N SER A 311 13.74 -26.57 -8.52
CA SER A 311 14.95 -26.96 -9.27
C SER A 311 15.54 -25.78 -10.08
N ARG A 312 14.70 -24.91 -10.65
CA ARG A 312 15.15 -23.69 -11.34
C ARG A 312 15.67 -22.59 -10.39
N MET A 313 15.27 -22.64 -9.12
CA MET A 313 15.76 -21.67 -8.12
C MET A 313 17.26 -21.75 -7.89
N GLU A 314 17.94 -22.84 -8.22
CA GLU A 314 19.40 -22.95 -8.13
C GLU A 314 20.11 -21.95 -9.06
N ASP A 315 19.60 -21.80 -10.29
CA ASP A 315 20.10 -20.79 -11.22
C ASP A 315 19.80 -19.38 -10.74
N ALA A 316 18.62 -19.17 -10.15
CA ALA A 316 18.23 -17.89 -9.58
C ALA A 316 19.16 -17.48 -8.40
N PHE A 317 19.48 -18.39 -7.50
CA PHE A 317 20.42 -18.13 -6.40
C PHE A 317 21.81 -17.78 -6.93
N THR A 318 22.30 -18.50 -7.95
CA THR A 318 23.57 -18.18 -8.61
C THR A 318 23.55 -16.75 -9.21
N LEU A 319 22.40 -16.32 -9.77
CA LEU A 319 22.24 -14.96 -10.27
C LEU A 319 22.21 -13.94 -9.13
N PHE A 320 21.51 -14.24 -8.03
CA PHE A 320 21.44 -13.36 -6.86
C PHE A 320 22.83 -13.10 -6.26
N ASP A 321 23.67 -14.14 -6.16
CA ASP A 321 25.07 -14.00 -5.71
C ASP A 321 25.85 -13.07 -6.62
N LYS A 322 25.73 -13.21 -7.94
CA LYS A 322 26.40 -12.33 -8.92
C LYS A 322 25.91 -10.87 -8.86
N LEU A 323 24.66 -10.64 -8.47
CA LEU A 323 24.05 -9.34 -8.35
C LEU A 323 24.17 -8.73 -6.96
N ASN A 324 24.82 -9.42 -6.01
CA ASN A 324 24.91 -9.03 -4.60
C ASN A 324 23.53 -8.76 -3.97
N ILE A 325 22.56 -9.65 -4.25
CA ILE A 325 21.27 -9.66 -3.59
C ILE A 325 21.35 -10.49 -2.32
N TYR A 326 21.00 -9.93 -1.19
CA TYR A 326 21.06 -10.61 0.11
C TYR A 326 19.74 -11.37 0.36
N TYR A 327 19.58 -12.54 -0.25
CA TYR A 327 18.34 -13.32 -0.22
C TYR A 327 18.30 -14.33 0.93
N PHE A 328 17.13 -14.79 1.31
CA PHE A 328 16.95 -15.95 2.20
C PHE A 328 17.13 -17.26 1.43
N ASP A 329 18.15 -18.04 1.79
CA ASP A 329 18.31 -19.40 1.24
C ASP A 329 17.59 -20.42 2.14
N TYR A 330 16.38 -20.83 1.74
CA TYR A 330 15.60 -21.81 2.48
C TYR A 330 16.23 -23.21 2.53
N ARG A 331 17.19 -23.52 1.65
CA ARG A 331 17.94 -24.77 1.63
C ARG A 331 19.09 -24.76 2.65
N ASN A 332 19.65 -23.59 2.88
CA ASN A 332 20.73 -23.33 3.83
C ASN A 332 20.50 -21.99 4.55
N PRO A 333 19.65 -21.96 5.59
CA PRO A 333 19.33 -20.73 6.32
C PRO A 333 20.52 -20.02 6.95
N GLN A 334 21.70 -20.68 7.00
CA GLN A 334 22.94 -20.08 7.51
C GLN A 334 23.77 -19.39 6.41
N HIS A 335 23.39 -19.52 5.15
CA HIS A 335 24.10 -18.88 4.02
C HIS A 335 24.07 -17.36 4.17
N HIS A 336 22.89 -16.80 4.32
CA HIS A 336 22.67 -15.41 4.68
C HIS A 336 21.83 -15.37 5.97
N PRO A 337 22.45 -15.13 7.13
CA PRO A 337 21.71 -14.96 8.38
C PRO A 337 20.67 -13.83 8.29
N GLU A 338 19.58 -13.96 9.01
CA GLU A 338 18.56 -12.92 9.05
C GLU A 338 19.15 -11.55 9.45
N PRO A 339 19.09 -10.53 8.60
CA PRO A 339 19.56 -9.20 8.97
C PRO A 339 18.70 -8.65 10.12
N ALA A 340 19.33 -8.03 11.11
CA ALA A 340 18.61 -7.42 12.22
C ALA A 340 17.66 -6.32 11.72
N GLY A 341 16.51 -6.19 12.35
CA GLY A 341 15.63 -5.03 12.17
C GLY A 341 16.17 -3.79 12.87
N PRO A 342 15.53 -2.64 12.66
CA PRO A 342 15.94 -1.38 13.29
C PRO A 342 15.76 -1.44 14.82
N VAL A 343 16.60 -0.72 15.53
CA VAL A 343 16.33 -0.38 16.94
C VAL A 343 15.25 0.70 16.95
N ILE A 344 14.09 0.38 17.49
CA ILE A 344 13.00 1.35 17.59
C ILE A 344 13.29 2.31 18.74
N LYS A 345 13.55 3.57 18.40
CA LYS A 345 13.64 4.66 19.36
C LYS A 345 12.23 5.07 19.74
N LYS A 346 11.81 4.79 20.96
CA LYS A 346 10.51 5.25 21.46
C LYS A 346 10.58 6.75 21.68
N LYS A 347 9.82 7.56 20.93
CA LYS A 347 9.18 8.72 21.55
C LYS A 347 8.18 8.13 22.54
N GLU A 348 8.25 8.56 23.80
CA GLU A 348 7.24 8.17 24.77
C GLU A 348 5.86 8.40 24.13
N LYS A 349 5.09 7.32 23.94
CA LYS A 349 3.71 7.29 23.46
C LYS A 349 3.41 7.42 21.94
N ILE A 350 4.08 6.72 21.05
CA ILE A 350 3.44 6.32 19.80
C ILE A 350 3.73 4.83 19.61
N GLN A 351 2.93 3.99 20.21
CA GLN A 351 2.84 2.58 19.86
C GLN A 351 1.75 2.46 18.80
N MET A 352 2.15 2.42 17.52
CA MET A 352 1.25 1.90 16.49
C MET A 352 1.16 0.39 16.71
N ASP A 353 0.06 -0.04 17.30
CA ASP A 353 -0.26 -1.45 17.43
C ASP A 353 -1.00 -1.88 16.16
N PHE A 354 -0.27 -2.47 15.21
CA PHE A 354 -0.84 -3.06 13.99
C PHE A 354 -1.57 -4.39 14.25
N ARG A 355 -2.18 -4.51 15.42
CA ARG A 355 -2.92 -5.69 15.81
C ARG A 355 -4.42 -5.51 15.61
N ASP A 356 -4.85 -5.35 14.32
CA ASP A 356 -6.24 -5.68 13.97
C ASP A 356 -6.38 -5.97 12.47
#